data_70424073b5b6bf1c16735e97e8125d01
#
_entry.id   70424073b5b6bf1c16735e97e8125d01
#
_cell.length_a   1.000
_cell.length_b   1.000
_cell.length_c   1.000
_cell.angle_alpha   90.00
_cell.angle_beta   90.00
_cell.angle_gamma   90.00
#
_symmetry.space_group_name_H-M   'P 1'
#
loop_
_entity.id
_entity.type
_entity.pdbx_description
1 polymer ?
#
loop_
_entity_poly.entity_id
_entity_poly.type
_entity_poly.pdbx_seq_one_letter_code
_entity_poly.pdbx_strand_id
1 'polypeptide(L)'
;VYDLETLIAQGLSAAVYTQTTDVEGEVNGLITYDRKVTKIPEGLLHLMHNRLYEITPAKAVTLIADGQNGSKNTRLVGMNGQELKMTSLPFDCPPRSTVVSEATFKVDKDFNHLSLWLNVAGEAKVWLNGVEVFAQEAKQTRQYNQYNISDYSRYLRKGSNLLKIEVKDSKKMRFDYGLRAY
;
A
#
# COMPACT_ATOMS: atom_id res chain seq x y z
N VAL A 1 1.10 -1.62 -13.79
CA VAL A 1 -0.15 -2.38 -13.81
C VAL A 1 -0.74 -2.49 -12.41
N TYR A 2 -0.02 -2.97 -11.40
CA TYR A 2 -0.55 -3.11 -10.03
C TYR A 2 -1.19 -1.83 -9.46
N ASP A 3 -0.58 -0.67 -9.65
CA ASP A 3 -1.16 0.60 -9.21
C ASP A 3 -2.45 0.92 -9.97
N LEU A 4 -2.51 0.56 -11.26
CA LEU A 4 -3.72 0.72 -12.07
C LEU A 4 -4.89 -0.13 -11.57
N GLU A 5 -4.64 -1.36 -11.10
CA GLU A 5 -5.68 -2.22 -10.54
C GLU A 5 -6.41 -1.52 -9.37
N THR A 6 -5.65 -0.95 -8.45
CA THR A 6 -6.23 -0.20 -7.33
C THR A 6 -6.97 1.05 -7.80
N LEU A 7 -6.42 1.79 -8.77
CA LEU A 7 -7.06 2.99 -9.30
C LEU A 7 -8.36 2.67 -10.06
N ILE A 8 -8.40 1.57 -10.82
CA ILE A 8 -9.61 1.10 -11.51
C ILE A 8 -10.67 0.72 -10.47
N ALA A 9 -10.30 -0.01 -9.42
CA ALA A 9 -11.21 -0.32 -8.32
C ALA A 9 -11.78 0.95 -7.66
N GLN A 10 -11.03 2.05 -7.67
CA GLN A 10 -11.46 3.37 -7.19
C GLN A 10 -12.28 4.17 -8.21
N GLY A 11 -12.43 3.68 -9.45
CA GLY A 11 -13.22 4.32 -10.49
C GLY A 11 -12.42 5.00 -11.61
N LEU A 12 -11.11 4.71 -11.75
CA LEU A 12 -10.34 5.16 -12.90
C LEU A 12 -10.94 4.58 -14.19
N SER A 13 -11.32 5.43 -15.12
CA SER A 13 -12.00 5.04 -16.35
C SER A 13 -11.04 4.79 -17.52
N ALA A 14 -9.85 5.37 -17.49
CA ALA A 14 -8.85 5.22 -18.56
C ALA A 14 -7.43 5.50 -18.05
N ALA A 15 -6.46 4.84 -18.65
CA ALA A 15 -5.05 5.14 -18.53
C ALA A 15 -4.38 5.05 -19.89
N VAL A 16 -3.52 6.01 -20.22
CA VAL A 16 -2.77 6.04 -21.46
C VAL A 16 -1.30 5.79 -21.17
N TYR A 17 -0.77 4.71 -21.71
CA TYR A 17 0.66 4.40 -21.61
C TYR A 17 1.44 5.18 -22.68
N THR A 18 2.35 6.00 -22.26
CA THR A 18 3.29 6.70 -23.12
C THR A 18 4.67 6.05 -22.95
N GLN A 19 5.19 5.30 -23.92
CA GLN A 19 4.75 5.16 -25.29
C GLN A 19 4.97 3.71 -25.78
N THR A 20 4.44 3.35 -26.96
CA THR A 20 4.60 1.99 -27.48
C THR A 20 6.02 1.67 -27.90
N THR A 21 6.69 2.58 -28.58
CA THR A 21 8.09 2.44 -29.05
C THR A 21 8.96 3.51 -28.43
N ASP A 22 10.23 3.21 -28.20
CA ASP A 22 11.22 4.25 -27.89
C ASP A 22 11.27 5.31 -28.99
N VAL A 23 11.55 6.55 -28.62
CA VAL A 23 11.68 7.68 -29.53
C VAL A 23 12.98 8.43 -29.19
N GLU A 24 13.93 8.43 -30.12
CA GLU A 24 15.23 9.08 -29.96
C GLU A 24 15.94 8.69 -28.65
N GLY A 25 16.16 9.63 -27.75
CA GLY A 25 16.79 9.40 -26.45
C GLY A 25 15.81 8.94 -25.34
N GLU A 26 14.54 8.86 -25.62
CA GLU A 26 13.51 8.44 -24.67
C GLU A 26 13.28 6.92 -24.79
N VAL A 27 13.73 6.17 -23.77
CA VAL A 27 13.79 4.70 -23.79
C VAL A 27 12.73 4.02 -22.91
N ASN A 28 11.58 4.65 -22.72
CA ASN A 28 10.45 4.15 -21.91
C ASN A 28 9.40 3.37 -22.71
N GLY A 29 9.61 3.16 -24.02
CA GLY A 29 8.74 2.36 -24.86
C GLY A 29 8.71 0.86 -24.47
N LEU A 30 7.66 0.17 -24.87
CA LEU A 30 7.54 -1.30 -24.74
C LEU A 30 8.41 -2.03 -25.78
N ILE A 31 8.73 -1.34 -26.87
CA ILE A 31 9.48 -1.85 -28.01
C ILE A 31 10.66 -0.90 -28.27
N THR A 32 11.80 -1.44 -28.68
CA THR A 32 12.96 -0.62 -29.03
C THR A 32 12.68 0.30 -30.23
N TYR A 33 13.47 1.38 -30.37
CA TYR A 33 13.35 2.37 -31.46
C TYR A 33 13.37 1.72 -32.86
N ASP A 34 14.25 0.75 -33.05
CA ASP A 34 14.36 -0.02 -34.31
C ASP A 34 13.29 -1.13 -34.45
N ARG A 35 12.39 -1.23 -33.48
CA ARG A 35 11.26 -2.20 -33.41
C ARG A 35 11.68 -3.68 -33.44
N LYS A 36 12.93 -3.99 -33.16
CA LYS A 36 13.43 -5.37 -33.20
C LYS A 36 13.23 -6.14 -31.90
N VAL A 37 13.13 -5.44 -30.76
CA VAL A 37 13.03 -6.07 -29.46
C VAL A 37 11.78 -5.56 -28.72
N THR A 38 10.92 -6.48 -28.33
CA THR A 38 9.87 -6.23 -27.35
C THR A 38 10.48 -6.42 -25.95
N LYS A 39 10.52 -5.36 -25.15
CA LYS A 39 11.22 -5.32 -23.86
C LYS A 39 10.53 -6.16 -22.76
N ILE A 40 9.24 -6.39 -22.91
CA ILE A 40 8.45 -7.23 -22.00
C ILE A 40 7.92 -8.41 -22.81
N PRO A 41 8.04 -9.65 -22.33
CA PRO A 41 7.46 -10.80 -23.02
C PRO A 41 5.96 -10.60 -23.30
N GLU A 42 5.54 -10.81 -24.54
CA GLU A 42 4.18 -10.54 -25.00
C GLU A 42 3.11 -11.26 -24.14
N GLY A 43 3.34 -12.54 -23.80
CA GLY A 43 2.43 -13.29 -22.96
C GLY A 43 2.27 -12.71 -21.56
N LEU A 44 3.34 -12.15 -20.97
CA LEU A 44 3.29 -11.47 -19.68
C LEU A 44 2.52 -10.16 -19.79
N LEU A 45 2.80 -9.37 -20.84
CA LEU A 45 2.10 -8.10 -21.06
C LEU A 45 0.59 -8.33 -21.26
N HIS A 46 0.23 -9.36 -22.01
CA HIS A 46 -1.16 -9.75 -22.25
C HIS A 46 -1.88 -10.16 -20.97
N LEU A 47 -1.22 -11.01 -20.16
CA LEU A 47 -1.75 -11.42 -18.85
C LEU A 47 -1.98 -10.22 -17.93
N MET A 48 -1.00 -9.33 -17.83
CA MET A 48 -1.08 -8.14 -16.99
C MET A 48 -2.20 -7.17 -17.44
N HIS A 49 -2.38 -7.00 -18.74
CA HIS A 49 -3.42 -6.12 -19.26
C HIS A 49 -4.81 -6.73 -19.10
N ASN A 50 -4.97 -8.03 -19.33
CA ASN A 50 -6.27 -8.70 -19.20
C ASN A 50 -6.81 -8.59 -17.76
N ARG A 51 -5.94 -8.65 -16.76
CA ARG A 51 -6.33 -8.44 -15.35
C ARG A 51 -7.03 -7.09 -15.13
N LEU A 52 -6.67 -6.05 -15.86
CA LEU A 52 -7.29 -4.72 -15.69
C LEU A 52 -8.77 -4.71 -16.09
N TYR A 53 -9.17 -5.54 -17.04
CA TYR A 53 -10.56 -5.65 -17.52
C TYR A 53 -11.45 -6.49 -16.58
N GLU A 54 -10.84 -7.27 -15.69
CA GLU A 54 -11.57 -8.09 -14.72
C GLU A 54 -11.98 -7.29 -13.48
N ILE A 55 -11.44 -6.07 -13.32
CA ILE A 55 -11.67 -5.24 -12.15
C ILE A 55 -12.95 -4.43 -12.32
N THR A 56 -13.89 -4.64 -11.43
CA THR A 56 -15.10 -3.82 -11.36
C THR A 56 -14.90 -2.68 -10.35
N PRO A 57 -15.16 -1.43 -10.73
CA PRO A 57 -15.15 -0.33 -9.79
C PRO A 57 -16.09 -0.58 -8.61
N ALA A 58 -15.58 -0.43 -7.41
CA ALA A 58 -16.33 -0.64 -6.20
C ALA A 58 -16.14 0.54 -5.24
N LYS A 59 -17.17 0.80 -4.42
CA LYS A 59 -17.04 1.81 -3.38
C LYS A 59 -16.02 1.37 -2.35
N ALA A 60 -15.05 2.23 -2.09
CA ALA A 60 -14.05 2.00 -1.05
C ALA A 60 -14.69 1.80 0.32
N VAL A 61 -14.25 0.76 1.01
CA VAL A 61 -14.57 0.53 2.42
C VAL A 61 -13.32 0.85 3.23
N THR A 62 -13.42 1.81 4.14
CA THR A 62 -12.34 2.14 5.06
C THR A 62 -12.32 1.11 6.18
N LEU A 63 -11.33 0.22 6.16
CA LEU A 63 -11.13 -0.78 7.21
C LEU A 63 -10.39 -0.19 8.41
N ILE A 64 -9.38 0.64 8.15
CA ILE A 64 -8.63 1.41 9.13
C ILE A 64 -8.59 2.85 8.64
N ALA A 65 -9.20 3.78 9.39
CA ALA A 65 -9.13 5.19 9.07
C ALA A 65 -7.76 5.75 9.48
N ASP A 66 -7.11 6.47 8.54
CA ASP A 66 -5.93 7.28 8.86
C ASP A 66 -6.30 8.48 9.74
N GLY A 67 -5.30 9.11 10.35
CA GLY A 67 -5.53 10.22 11.28
C GLY A 67 -6.14 11.47 10.65
N GLN A 68 -6.09 11.62 9.32
CA GLN A 68 -6.80 12.69 8.61
C GLN A 68 -8.31 12.42 8.58
N ASN A 69 -8.72 11.15 8.63
CA ASN A 69 -10.10 10.69 8.57
C ASN A 69 -10.63 10.21 9.93
N GLY A 70 -9.95 10.50 11.03
CA GLY A 70 -10.38 10.16 12.38
C GLY A 70 -10.04 8.73 12.78
N SER A 71 -8.78 8.46 13.03
CA SER A 71 -8.28 7.19 13.54
C SER A 71 -8.93 6.83 14.88
N LYS A 72 -9.75 5.77 14.90
CA LYS A 72 -10.41 5.29 16.13
C LYS A 72 -9.84 3.95 16.65
N ASN A 73 -9.24 3.15 15.76
CA ASN A 73 -8.87 1.76 16.06
C ASN A 73 -7.37 1.50 15.96
N THR A 74 -6.58 2.55 15.77
CA THR A 74 -5.13 2.49 15.70
C THR A 74 -4.51 2.89 17.03
N ARG A 75 -3.51 2.15 17.48
CA ARG A 75 -2.82 2.42 18.74
C ARG A 75 -1.32 2.20 18.59
N LEU A 76 -0.55 3.08 19.18
CA LEU A 76 0.87 2.87 19.37
C LEU A 76 1.06 1.98 20.60
N VAL A 77 1.69 0.82 20.42
CA VAL A 77 1.84 -0.19 21.50
C VAL A 77 3.27 -0.32 22.01
N GLY A 78 4.26 0.17 21.25
CA GLY A 78 5.65 0.10 21.67
C GLY A 78 6.52 1.19 21.07
N MET A 79 7.50 1.64 21.82
CA MET A 79 8.56 2.53 21.35
C MET A 79 9.89 2.17 22.00
N ASN A 80 10.93 1.95 21.19
CA ASN A 80 12.28 1.60 21.62
C ASN A 80 12.32 0.41 22.61
N GLY A 81 11.48 -0.61 22.36
CA GLY A 81 11.36 -1.79 23.19
C GLY A 81 10.54 -1.61 24.47
N GLN A 82 10.03 -0.41 24.74
CA GLN A 82 9.14 -0.16 25.87
C GLN A 82 7.68 -0.20 25.42
N GLU A 83 6.84 -0.87 26.21
CA GLU A 83 5.40 -0.90 25.98
C GLU A 83 4.79 0.46 26.30
N LEU A 84 3.92 0.97 25.42
CA LEU A 84 3.25 2.24 25.59
C LEU A 84 1.79 2.05 25.98
N LYS A 85 1.31 2.85 26.92
CA LYS A 85 -0.12 3.04 27.12
C LYS A 85 -0.66 3.81 25.93
N MET A 86 -1.69 3.24 25.29
CA MET A 86 -2.32 3.63 24.04
C MET A 86 -2.22 5.12 23.70
N THR A 87 -1.49 5.43 22.64
CA THR A 87 -1.48 6.75 22.02
C THR A 87 -2.15 6.66 20.67
N SER A 88 -3.10 7.56 20.41
CA SER A 88 -3.80 7.62 19.12
C SER A 88 -2.88 8.11 18.01
N LEU A 89 -3.15 7.69 16.78
CA LEU A 89 -2.52 8.27 15.60
C LEU A 89 -3.29 9.51 15.12
N PRO A 90 -2.66 10.43 14.43
CA PRO A 90 -1.24 10.45 14.06
C PRO A 90 -0.32 10.76 15.24
N PHE A 91 0.89 10.21 15.23
CA PHE A 91 1.89 10.36 16.29
C PHE A 91 3.17 11.01 15.75
N ASP A 92 3.65 12.04 16.45
CA ASP A 92 4.92 12.68 16.11
C ASP A 92 6.08 11.83 16.61
N CYS A 93 6.68 11.05 15.72
CA CYS A 93 7.71 10.09 16.00
C CYS A 93 9.08 10.78 16.17
N PRO A 94 9.79 10.56 17.31
CA PRO A 94 11.15 11.05 17.46
C PRO A 94 12.11 10.41 16.44
N PRO A 95 13.20 11.08 16.06
CA PRO A 95 14.19 10.48 15.17
C PRO A 95 14.91 9.31 15.86
N ARG A 96 15.37 8.35 15.06
CA ARG A 96 16.10 7.14 15.47
C ARG A 96 15.34 6.26 16.46
N SER A 97 14.01 6.26 16.37
CA SER A 97 13.15 5.43 17.21
C SER A 97 12.68 4.20 16.47
N THR A 98 12.48 3.12 17.20
CA THR A 98 11.67 1.99 16.73
C THR A 98 10.28 2.12 17.33
N VAL A 99 9.26 2.13 16.49
CA VAL A 99 7.85 2.23 16.92
C VAL A 99 7.05 1.05 16.43
N VAL A 100 6.14 0.58 17.26
CA VAL A 100 5.22 -0.50 16.93
C VAL A 100 3.79 -0.01 17.13
N SER A 101 2.98 -0.18 16.10
CA SER A 101 1.56 0.15 16.14
C SER A 101 0.70 -1.03 15.72
N GLU A 102 -0.48 -1.10 16.27
CA GLU A 102 -1.48 -2.12 15.96
C GLU A 102 -2.83 -1.46 15.68
N ALA A 103 -3.58 -2.08 14.77
CA ALA A 103 -4.97 -1.74 14.53
C ALA A 103 -5.82 -3.01 14.43
N THR A 104 -6.94 -3.02 15.12
CA THR A 104 -7.94 -4.07 14.99
C THR A 104 -9.12 -3.56 14.19
N PHE A 105 -9.63 -4.37 13.25
CA PHE A 105 -10.76 -4.03 12.42
C PHE A 105 -11.59 -5.26 12.10
N LYS A 106 -12.84 -5.06 11.69
CA LYS A 106 -13.75 -6.15 11.33
C LYS A 106 -14.04 -6.15 9.85
N VAL A 107 -14.17 -7.36 9.30
CA VAL A 107 -14.51 -7.62 7.90
C VAL A 107 -15.74 -8.54 7.89
N ASP A 108 -16.75 -8.17 7.12
CA ASP A 108 -18.03 -8.92 7.01
C ASP A 108 -18.19 -9.59 5.64
N LYS A 109 -17.42 -9.17 4.65
CA LYS A 109 -17.45 -9.71 3.29
C LYS A 109 -16.03 -9.88 2.74
N ASP A 110 -15.93 -10.61 1.64
CA ASP A 110 -14.65 -10.78 0.96
C ASP A 110 -14.30 -9.53 0.13
N PHE A 111 -13.00 -9.23 0.04
CA PHE A 111 -12.45 -8.16 -0.76
C PHE A 111 -11.30 -8.69 -1.61
N ASN A 112 -11.24 -8.23 -2.84
CA ASN A 112 -10.18 -8.62 -3.78
C ASN A 112 -9.06 -7.59 -3.88
N HIS A 113 -9.35 -6.34 -3.54
CA HIS A 113 -8.39 -5.24 -3.64
C HIS A 113 -8.18 -4.58 -2.28
N LEU A 114 -6.90 -4.45 -1.90
CA LEU A 114 -6.47 -3.77 -0.68
C LEU A 114 -5.47 -2.67 -0.98
N SER A 115 -5.70 -1.52 -0.39
CA SER A 115 -4.82 -0.36 -0.48
C SER A 115 -4.36 0.06 0.91
N LEU A 116 -3.05 -0.03 1.14
CA LEU A 116 -2.39 0.41 2.35
C LEU A 116 -1.89 1.85 2.17
N TRP A 117 -2.27 2.72 3.07
CA TRP A 117 -1.85 4.12 3.10
C TRP A 117 -0.88 4.31 4.24
N LEU A 118 0.35 4.75 3.95
CA LEU A 118 1.39 4.95 4.95
C LEU A 118 1.94 6.37 4.89
N ASN A 119 2.05 7.00 6.04
CA ASN A 119 2.90 8.17 6.26
C ASN A 119 4.00 7.78 7.24
N VAL A 120 5.09 7.25 6.69
CA VAL A 120 6.19 6.64 7.46
C VAL A 120 7.52 7.02 6.82
N ALA A 121 8.45 7.51 7.63
CA ALA A 121 9.85 7.72 7.23
C ALA A 121 10.75 6.85 8.11
N GLY A 122 11.42 5.90 7.48
CA GLY A 122 12.22 4.86 8.13
C GLY A 122 12.04 3.52 7.42
N GLU A 123 12.70 2.51 7.93
CA GLU A 123 12.49 1.12 7.54
C GLU A 123 11.16 0.64 8.14
N ALA A 124 10.22 0.20 7.30
CA ALA A 124 8.91 -0.22 7.77
C ALA A 124 8.55 -1.63 7.33
N LYS A 125 7.89 -2.36 8.22
CA LYS A 125 7.28 -3.65 7.93
C LYS A 125 5.83 -3.66 8.41
N VAL A 126 4.97 -4.32 7.64
CA VAL A 126 3.54 -4.43 7.94
C VAL A 126 3.10 -5.88 7.88
N TRP A 127 2.35 -6.30 8.88
CA TRP A 127 1.78 -7.65 8.97
C TRP A 127 0.26 -7.58 9.06
N LEU A 128 -0.40 -8.41 8.26
CA LEU A 128 -1.83 -8.66 8.32
C LEU A 128 -2.07 -10.07 8.89
N ASN A 129 -2.71 -10.16 10.06
CA ASN A 129 -2.95 -11.42 10.76
C ASN A 129 -1.69 -12.30 10.95
N GLY A 130 -0.53 -11.65 11.14
CA GLY A 130 0.76 -12.31 11.33
C GLY A 130 1.54 -12.59 10.04
N VAL A 131 0.97 -12.34 8.86
CA VAL A 131 1.65 -12.49 7.57
C VAL A 131 2.25 -11.15 7.15
N GLU A 132 3.54 -11.10 6.80
CA GLU A 132 4.18 -9.90 6.27
C GLU A 132 3.59 -9.58 4.88
N VAL A 133 2.99 -8.41 4.76
CA VAL A 133 2.28 -7.97 3.54
C VAL A 133 2.94 -6.79 2.86
N PHE A 134 3.86 -6.13 3.55
CA PHE A 134 4.59 -4.99 3.01
C PHE A 134 5.88 -4.78 3.79
N ALA A 135 6.95 -4.44 3.07
CA ALA A 135 8.20 -3.97 3.63
C ALA A 135 8.77 -2.84 2.77
N GLN A 136 9.38 -1.85 3.39
CA GLN A 136 10.14 -0.81 2.72
C GLN A 136 11.46 -0.56 3.45
N GLU A 137 12.51 -0.29 2.65
CA GLU A 137 13.74 0.27 3.18
C GLU A 137 13.57 1.72 3.61
N ALA A 138 14.53 2.24 4.37
CA ALA A 138 14.47 3.61 4.87
C ALA A 138 14.26 4.64 3.77
N LYS A 139 13.05 5.16 3.65
CA LYS A 139 12.68 6.25 2.75
C LYS A 139 12.47 7.54 3.53
N GLN A 140 12.80 8.67 2.90
CA GLN A 140 12.49 10.00 3.42
C GLN A 140 11.19 10.51 2.77
N THR A 141 10.05 9.99 3.20
CA THR A 141 8.80 10.56 2.73
C THR A 141 8.09 11.26 3.88
N ARG A 142 7.54 12.43 3.61
CA ARG A 142 6.69 13.19 4.55
C ARG A 142 5.24 13.23 4.06
N GLN A 143 4.87 12.31 3.17
CA GLN A 143 3.57 12.26 2.52
C GLN A 143 2.99 10.86 2.68
N TYR A 144 1.66 10.78 2.64
CA TYR A 144 0.99 9.49 2.50
C TYR A 144 1.33 8.89 1.15
N ASN A 145 1.84 7.67 1.19
CA ASN A 145 2.03 6.84 0.01
C ASN A 145 1.00 5.73 0.03
N GLN A 146 0.43 5.47 -1.12
CA GLN A 146 -0.50 4.38 -1.32
C GLN A 146 0.25 3.17 -1.89
N TYR A 147 0.00 2.00 -1.30
CA TYR A 147 0.59 0.74 -1.75
C TYR A 147 -0.52 -0.28 -2.01
N ASN A 148 -0.46 -0.91 -3.17
CA ASN A 148 -1.33 -2.03 -3.50
C ASN A 148 -0.82 -3.28 -2.78
N ILE A 149 -1.65 -3.86 -1.93
CA ILE A 149 -1.40 -5.11 -1.22
C ILE A 149 -2.50 -6.16 -1.50
N SER A 150 -3.14 -6.07 -2.68
CA SER A 150 -4.28 -6.91 -3.05
C SER A 150 -3.97 -8.40 -3.08
N ASP A 151 -2.72 -8.79 -3.42
CA ASP A 151 -2.29 -10.19 -3.39
C ASP A 151 -2.39 -10.84 -2.00
N TYR A 152 -2.52 -10.01 -0.97
CA TYR A 152 -2.66 -10.46 0.41
C TYR A 152 -4.11 -10.42 0.92
N SER A 153 -5.10 -10.08 0.08
CA SER A 153 -6.52 -10.05 0.45
C SER A 153 -7.02 -11.39 0.99
N ARG A 154 -6.46 -12.51 0.52
CA ARG A 154 -6.73 -13.87 0.99
C ARG A 154 -6.42 -14.11 2.48
N TYR A 155 -5.65 -13.24 3.12
CA TYR A 155 -5.33 -13.33 4.55
C TYR A 155 -6.31 -12.53 5.41
N LEU A 156 -7.24 -11.79 4.81
CA LEU A 156 -8.39 -11.25 5.55
C LEU A 156 -9.30 -12.38 6.03
N ARG A 157 -9.81 -12.22 7.23
CA ARG A 157 -10.73 -13.17 7.86
C ARG A 157 -12.06 -12.49 8.08
N LYS A 158 -13.17 -13.18 7.86
CA LYS A 158 -14.49 -12.70 8.34
C LYS A 158 -14.44 -12.57 9.87
N GLY A 159 -14.88 -11.44 10.37
CA GLY A 159 -14.73 -11.06 11.77
C GLY A 159 -13.50 -10.22 12.04
N SER A 160 -12.81 -10.47 13.14
CA SER A 160 -11.71 -9.63 13.63
C SER A 160 -10.40 -9.89 12.90
N ASN A 161 -9.73 -8.81 12.53
CA ASN A 161 -8.41 -8.80 11.89
C ASN A 161 -7.48 -7.88 12.65
N LEU A 162 -6.17 -8.14 12.53
CA LEU A 162 -5.09 -7.35 13.13
C LEU A 162 -4.11 -6.90 12.04
N LEU A 163 -3.89 -5.60 11.95
CA LEU A 163 -2.76 -5.02 11.22
C LEU A 163 -1.72 -4.55 12.23
N LYS A 164 -0.47 -5.00 12.06
CA LYS A 164 0.68 -4.56 12.86
C LYS A 164 1.67 -3.86 11.96
N ILE A 165 2.22 -2.73 12.40
CA ILE A 165 3.27 -1.98 11.72
C ILE A 165 4.43 -1.78 12.67
N GLU A 166 5.63 -2.07 12.21
CA GLU A 166 6.88 -1.75 12.89
C GLU A 166 7.69 -0.81 12.01
N VAL A 167 8.18 0.28 12.59
CA VAL A 167 9.09 1.21 11.93
C VAL A 167 10.37 1.27 12.72
N LYS A 168 11.50 1.03 12.05
CA LYS A 168 12.84 1.12 12.64
C LYS A 168 13.57 2.33 12.09
N ASP A 169 14.51 2.84 12.92
CA ASP A 169 15.36 3.99 12.58
C ASP A 169 14.55 5.15 11.99
N SER A 170 13.46 5.48 12.66
CA SER A 170 12.55 6.54 12.21
C SER A 170 13.31 7.86 12.06
N LYS A 171 12.95 8.62 11.02
CA LYS A 171 13.28 10.05 10.96
C LYS A 171 12.18 10.83 11.67
N LYS A 172 12.45 12.07 12.06
CA LYS A 172 11.38 12.93 12.61
C LYS A 172 10.22 12.98 11.62
N MET A 173 9.10 12.37 11.97
CA MET A 173 7.93 12.23 11.11
C MET A 173 6.64 12.20 11.89
N ARG A 174 5.55 12.49 11.20
CA ARG A 174 4.20 12.24 11.69
C ARG A 174 3.79 10.83 11.25
N PHE A 175 3.89 9.86 12.15
CA PHE A 175 3.55 8.47 11.88
C PHE A 175 2.02 8.31 11.80
N ASP A 176 1.57 7.73 10.70
CA ASP A 176 0.15 7.45 10.48
C ASP A 176 -0.04 6.40 9.38
N TYR A 177 -1.20 5.74 9.38
CA TYR A 177 -1.57 4.78 8.34
C TYR A 177 -3.07 4.55 8.27
N GLY A 178 -3.51 4.00 7.14
CA GLY A 178 -4.87 3.56 6.89
C GLY A 178 -4.91 2.33 6.00
N LEU A 179 -6.04 1.62 6.00
CA LEU A 179 -6.30 0.47 5.13
C LEU A 179 -7.68 0.64 4.49
N ARG A 180 -7.74 0.52 3.18
CA ARG A 180 -8.97 0.54 2.39
C ARG A 180 -9.10 -0.75 1.61
N ALA A 181 -10.33 -1.21 1.42
CA ALA A 181 -10.69 -2.38 0.65
C ALA A 181 -11.72 -2.03 -0.44
N TYR A 182 -11.69 -2.76 -1.53
CA TYR A 182 -12.57 -2.58 -2.67
C TYR A 182 -13.10 -3.93 -3.16
#